data_949a6f7674d30eb31d3d644b95454edc
#
_entry.id   949a6f7674d30eb31d3d644b95454edc
#
_cell.length_a   1.000
_cell.length_b   1.000
_cell.length_c   1.000
_cell.angle_alpha   90.00
_cell.angle_beta   90.00
_cell.angle_gamma   90.00
#
_symmetry.space_group_name_H-M   'P 1'
#
loop_
_entity.id
_entity.type
_entity.pdbx_description
1 polymer ?
#
loop_
_entity_poly.entity_id
_entity_poly.type
_entity_poly.pdbx_seq_one_letter_code
_entity_poly.pdbx_strand_id
1 'polypeptide(L)'
;MAIIIFLTAGITLATFFSCRRALRPLNIILMISDGCGYNCFNAASLYQYGRTGMQVYDSFPVQCAVCTHSASSTPYDPKKAWTSFEFILSDPTDSAAAATAMATGIKTNDGTVGLDPGGAKLINVVDLAEVMGKKTGTVTSVQFCHATPAAFIAKAENRYQYEKIAYQIIKESPVDVVMGCGHPYYDGSGRPVEEPNFRYVGNRGLWEGLVNGEPGADADGDGKPDPWTVIQTAEKFRGLIEGKTPERVFGIAPILKTLQQGREGDVLSDPFDVPLVTSVPTLAEMSLAAINVLDDDPDGFFLMVEGGAVDWAGEENQKGRLIEEQIFFNQAVQAVVEWIETHSSWQDTLLIVTTDHDTGYITGPGSGKEPPDGDLSKTWKDLVNKGKGKVPDMEWHSEYHTNALVPLFANGFGSERMAALADKKDRVRGNYLDNTDIGRVIIELLIERSAVNH
;
A
#
# COMPACT_ATOMS: atom_id res chain seq x y z
N MET A 1 -50.02 -44.75 -33.43
CA MET A 1 -49.64 -44.47 -31.99
C MET A 1 -48.13 -44.23 -31.92
N ALA A 2 -47.66 -43.12 -32.41
CA ALA A 2 -46.27 -42.74 -32.39
C ALA A 2 -46.11 -41.24 -32.80
N ILE A 3 -46.61 -40.31 -32.03
CA ILE A 3 -46.31 -38.87 -32.12
C ILE A 3 -46.66 -38.26 -30.74
N ILE A 4 -45.85 -38.38 -29.75
CA ILE A 4 -45.81 -37.52 -28.53
C ILE A 4 -44.52 -37.91 -27.73
N ILE A 5 -43.33 -37.66 -28.21
CA ILE A 5 -42.09 -37.67 -27.40
C ILE A 5 -41.01 -36.75 -28.03
N PHE A 6 -41.34 -35.60 -28.54
CA PHE A 6 -40.31 -34.65 -29.01
C PHE A 6 -40.52 -33.19 -28.59
N LEU A 7 -41.36 -32.94 -27.59
CA LEU A 7 -41.63 -31.57 -27.12
C LEU A 7 -41.14 -31.26 -25.70
N THR A 8 -40.52 -32.20 -24.99
CA THR A 8 -40.02 -31.96 -23.61
C THR A 8 -38.51 -31.84 -23.48
N ALA A 9 -37.75 -32.16 -24.56
CA ALA A 9 -36.30 -32.03 -24.56
C ALA A 9 -35.79 -30.64 -25.00
N GLY A 10 -36.64 -29.83 -25.64
CA GLY A 10 -36.27 -28.51 -26.15
C GLY A 10 -36.36 -27.36 -25.12
N ILE A 11 -37.13 -27.54 -24.04
CA ILE A 11 -37.35 -26.47 -23.04
C ILE A 11 -36.33 -26.53 -21.90
N THR A 12 -35.74 -27.70 -21.66
CA THR A 12 -34.73 -27.86 -20.61
C THR A 12 -33.32 -27.41 -21.03
N LEU A 13 -33.01 -27.30 -22.32
CA LEU A 13 -31.73 -26.81 -22.81
C LEU A 13 -31.67 -25.29 -22.89
N ALA A 14 -32.80 -24.60 -23.00
CA ALA A 14 -32.86 -23.13 -23.09
C ALA A 14 -32.73 -22.44 -21.73
N THR A 15 -32.95 -23.14 -20.62
CA THR A 15 -32.84 -22.58 -19.25
C THR A 15 -31.45 -22.71 -18.65
N PHE A 16 -30.54 -23.49 -19.22
CA PHE A 16 -29.17 -23.60 -18.78
C PHE A 16 -28.19 -22.59 -19.43
N PHE A 17 -28.63 -21.88 -20.49
CA PHE A 17 -27.81 -20.86 -21.15
C PHE A 17 -28.06 -19.42 -20.67
N SER A 18 -28.93 -19.23 -19.69
CA SER A 18 -29.37 -17.88 -19.29
C SER A 18 -28.71 -17.31 -18.02
N CYS A 19 -27.62 -17.89 -17.53
CA CYS A 19 -26.94 -17.30 -16.35
C CYS A 19 -25.41 -17.47 -16.40
N ARG A 20 -24.78 -17.24 -17.54
CA ARG A 20 -23.42 -16.71 -17.54
C ARG A 20 -23.55 -15.22 -17.37
N ARG A 21 -23.62 -14.77 -16.12
CA ARG A 21 -23.34 -13.38 -15.78
C ARG A 21 -21.94 -13.13 -16.36
N ALA A 22 -21.83 -12.24 -17.34
CA ALA A 22 -20.52 -11.79 -17.80
C ALA A 22 -19.72 -11.44 -16.54
N LEU A 23 -18.58 -12.08 -16.34
CA LEU A 23 -17.73 -11.75 -15.21
C LEU A 23 -17.30 -10.31 -15.40
N ARG A 24 -17.66 -9.48 -14.45
CA ARG A 24 -17.24 -8.08 -14.45
C ARG A 24 -15.76 -8.02 -14.15
N PRO A 25 -15.03 -7.00 -14.62
CA PRO A 25 -13.64 -6.80 -14.28
C PRO A 25 -13.46 -6.81 -12.76
N LEU A 26 -12.36 -7.37 -12.27
CA LEU A 26 -11.99 -7.32 -10.87
C LEU A 26 -10.88 -6.29 -10.70
N ASN A 27 -11.18 -5.22 -10.00
CA ASN A 27 -10.19 -4.26 -9.57
C ASN A 27 -9.70 -4.62 -8.16
N ILE A 28 -8.42 -4.62 -7.95
CA ILE A 28 -7.81 -4.88 -6.65
C ILE A 28 -6.95 -3.68 -6.27
N ILE A 29 -7.29 -3.04 -5.17
CA ILE A 29 -6.55 -1.88 -4.65
C ILE A 29 -6.03 -2.23 -3.25
N LEU A 30 -4.72 -2.22 -3.08
CA LEU A 30 -4.04 -2.41 -1.80
C LEU A 30 -3.42 -1.09 -1.35
N MET A 31 -3.91 -0.55 -0.24
CA MET A 31 -3.42 0.70 0.34
C MET A 31 -2.64 0.42 1.63
N ILE A 32 -1.38 0.86 1.67
CA ILE A 32 -0.42 0.59 2.76
C ILE A 32 0.00 1.91 3.38
N SER A 33 -0.26 2.09 4.68
CA SER A 33 0.31 3.20 5.46
C SER A 33 1.56 2.69 6.17
N ASP A 34 2.73 2.89 5.58
CA ASP A 34 4.01 2.37 6.07
C ASP A 34 4.26 2.78 7.54
N GLY A 35 4.60 1.81 8.38
CA GLY A 35 4.92 2.01 9.79
C GLY A 35 3.75 2.40 10.70
N CYS A 36 2.51 2.39 10.20
CA CYS A 36 1.35 2.91 10.92
C CYS A 36 0.68 1.87 11.81
N GLY A 37 1.09 1.76 13.06
CA GLY A 37 0.39 0.94 14.05
C GLY A 37 -0.98 1.52 14.47
N TYR A 38 -1.72 0.77 15.29
CA TYR A 38 -3.08 1.16 15.73
C TYR A 38 -3.18 2.59 16.25
N ASN A 39 -2.20 3.05 17.04
CA ASN A 39 -2.26 4.37 17.63
C ASN A 39 -1.81 5.50 16.69
N CYS A 40 -1.15 5.20 15.59
CA CYS A 40 -0.94 6.14 14.50
C CYS A 40 -2.29 6.48 13.83
N PHE A 41 -3.09 5.46 13.45
CA PHE A 41 -4.45 5.64 12.94
C PHE A 41 -5.34 6.42 13.94
N ASN A 42 -5.27 6.07 15.22
CA ASN A 42 -6.01 6.75 16.28
C ASN A 42 -5.59 8.21 16.45
N ALA A 43 -4.29 8.53 16.42
CA ALA A 43 -3.78 9.89 16.59
C ALA A 43 -4.31 10.83 15.49
N ALA A 44 -4.29 10.39 14.22
CA ALA A 44 -4.86 11.14 13.11
C ALA A 44 -6.38 11.34 13.26
N SER A 45 -7.13 10.29 13.65
CA SER A 45 -8.57 10.38 13.88
C SER A 45 -8.94 11.31 15.03
N LEU A 46 -8.19 11.25 16.15
CA LEU A 46 -8.38 12.16 17.27
C LEU A 46 -8.11 13.61 16.89
N TYR A 47 -7.06 13.86 16.10
CA TYR A 47 -6.77 15.20 15.61
C TYR A 47 -7.84 15.71 14.64
N GLN A 48 -8.22 14.89 13.63
CA GLN A 48 -9.21 15.29 12.62
C GLN A 48 -10.62 15.48 13.18
N TYR A 49 -11.07 14.57 14.04
CA TYR A 49 -12.49 14.46 14.45
C TYR A 49 -12.73 14.63 15.94
N GLY A 50 -11.70 14.62 16.79
CA GLY A 50 -11.82 14.60 18.25
C GLY A 50 -12.32 13.26 18.79
N ARG A 51 -12.33 12.20 17.99
CA ARG A 51 -12.71 10.82 18.36
C ARG A 51 -12.16 9.84 17.32
N THR A 52 -12.00 8.57 17.71
CA THR A 52 -11.64 7.45 16.84
C THR A 52 -12.87 6.86 16.13
N GLY A 53 -12.67 5.95 15.18
CA GLY A 53 -13.76 5.27 14.46
C GLY A 53 -14.49 6.17 13.46
N MET A 54 -13.81 7.14 12.87
CA MET A 54 -14.40 8.14 11.97
C MET A 54 -13.81 8.14 10.57
N GLN A 55 -12.81 7.33 10.31
CA GLN A 55 -12.27 7.17 8.96
C GLN A 55 -13.21 6.28 8.14
N VAL A 56 -13.20 6.43 6.82
CA VAL A 56 -14.08 5.67 5.94
C VAL A 56 -13.91 4.15 6.10
N TYR A 57 -12.70 3.69 6.31
CA TYR A 57 -12.39 2.28 6.50
C TYR A 57 -12.80 1.71 7.87
N ASP A 58 -13.08 2.54 8.87
CA ASP A 58 -13.64 2.10 10.16
C ASP A 58 -15.03 1.46 10.01
N SER A 59 -15.70 1.71 8.88
CA SER A 59 -17.00 1.10 8.55
C SER A 59 -16.89 -0.18 7.72
N PHE A 60 -15.70 -0.60 7.32
CA PHE A 60 -15.52 -1.77 6.45
C PHE A 60 -15.93 -3.06 7.18
N PRO A 61 -16.56 -4.02 6.45
CA PRO A 61 -17.09 -5.24 7.04
C PRO A 61 -16.01 -6.19 7.57
N VAL A 62 -14.80 -6.11 7.03
CA VAL A 62 -13.67 -6.92 7.48
C VAL A 62 -12.68 -6.03 8.21
N GLN A 63 -12.47 -6.37 9.48
CA GLN A 63 -11.49 -5.71 10.35
C GLN A 63 -10.81 -6.80 11.18
N CYS A 64 -9.51 -6.90 11.06
CA CYS A 64 -8.70 -7.85 11.83
C CYS A 64 -7.30 -7.29 12.05
N ALA A 65 -6.49 -8.00 12.80
CA ALA A 65 -5.10 -7.68 12.98
C ALA A 65 -4.21 -8.51 12.03
N VAL A 66 -2.98 -8.05 11.81
CA VAL A 66 -1.99 -8.73 10.97
C VAL A 66 -0.68 -8.86 11.73
N CYS A 67 -0.05 -10.03 11.71
CA CYS A 67 1.34 -10.19 12.12
C CYS A 67 2.26 -10.07 10.90
N THR A 68 3.38 -9.36 11.08
CA THR A 68 4.17 -8.84 9.94
C THR A 68 5.61 -9.36 9.90
N HIS A 69 6.01 -10.22 10.86
CA HIS A 69 7.38 -10.74 10.96
C HIS A 69 7.92 -11.27 9.62
N SER A 70 9.21 -11.06 9.37
CA SER A 70 9.94 -11.60 8.21
C SER A 70 10.37 -13.05 8.41
N ALA A 71 11.05 -13.65 7.44
CA ALA A 71 11.66 -14.97 7.61
C ALA A 71 12.87 -14.94 8.57
N SER A 72 13.52 -13.78 8.72
CA SER A 72 14.69 -13.58 9.60
C SER A 72 14.36 -12.95 10.94
N SER A 73 13.16 -12.42 11.15
CA SER A 73 12.75 -11.76 12.39
C SER A 73 11.95 -12.68 13.31
N THR A 74 11.72 -12.24 14.54
CA THR A 74 10.99 -13.01 15.56
C THR A 74 9.50 -13.11 15.23
N PRO A 75 8.91 -14.32 15.12
CA PRO A 75 7.47 -14.48 14.95
C PRO A 75 6.66 -13.88 16.11
N TYR A 76 5.52 -13.28 15.79
CA TYR A 76 4.62 -12.72 16.80
C TYR A 76 4.10 -13.79 17.76
N ASP A 77 4.20 -13.52 19.06
CA ASP A 77 3.66 -14.35 20.14
C ASP A 77 2.65 -13.54 20.97
N PRO A 78 1.34 -13.87 20.89
CA PRO A 78 0.29 -13.10 21.56
C PRO A 78 0.34 -13.14 23.10
N LYS A 79 1.13 -14.06 23.68
CA LYS A 79 1.34 -14.10 25.13
C LYS A 79 2.48 -13.17 25.52
N LYS A 80 3.60 -13.23 24.83
CA LYS A 80 4.78 -12.41 25.10
C LYS A 80 4.50 -10.93 24.82
N ALA A 81 3.78 -10.60 23.76
CA ALA A 81 3.42 -9.24 23.39
C ALA A 81 2.75 -8.44 24.53
N TRP A 82 2.06 -9.12 25.44
CA TRP A 82 1.38 -8.48 26.57
C TRP A 82 2.02 -8.78 27.94
N THR A 83 3.27 -9.23 27.90
CA THR A 83 4.06 -9.45 29.13
C THR A 83 5.39 -8.72 29.11
N SER A 84 5.85 -8.24 27.95
CA SER A 84 7.12 -7.54 27.80
C SER A 84 7.10 -6.57 26.62
N PHE A 85 7.36 -5.30 26.87
CA PHE A 85 7.63 -4.32 25.81
C PHE A 85 8.92 -4.67 25.07
N GLU A 86 9.90 -5.26 25.74
CA GLU A 86 11.14 -5.72 25.11
C GLU A 86 10.85 -6.70 23.95
N PHE A 87 9.89 -7.62 24.13
CA PHE A 87 9.47 -8.53 23.04
C PHE A 87 8.88 -7.78 21.85
N ILE A 88 8.04 -6.76 22.09
CA ILE A 88 7.44 -5.95 21.01
C ILE A 88 8.50 -5.15 20.28
N LEU A 89 9.50 -4.62 20.99
CA LEU A 89 10.57 -3.78 20.43
C LEU A 89 11.71 -4.58 19.80
N SER A 90 11.76 -5.92 20.01
CA SER A 90 12.88 -6.75 19.55
C SER A 90 12.62 -7.34 18.17
N ASP A 91 13.68 -7.32 17.34
CA ASP A 91 13.79 -8.07 16.10
C ASP A 91 12.55 -7.94 15.17
N PRO A 92 12.10 -6.72 14.84
CA PRO A 92 10.97 -6.50 13.94
C PRO A 92 11.34 -6.74 12.49
N THR A 93 10.33 -6.88 11.63
CA THR A 93 10.51 -6.88 10.17
C THR A 93 10.95 -5.52 9.65
N ASP A 94 11.47 -5.47 8.41
CA ASP A 94 11.58 -4.23 7.63
C ASP A 94 10.49 -4.16 6.53
N SER A 95 10.31 -2.97 5.93
CA SER A 95 9.31 -2.75 4.88
C SER A 95 9.54 -3.62 3.62
N ALA A 96 10.82 -3.94 3.29
CA ALA A 96 11.11 -4.76 2.12
C ALA A 96 10.59 -6.19 2.27
N ALA A 97 10.84 -6.82 3.42
CA ALA A 97 10.37 -8.16 3.72
C ALA A 97 8.85 -8.20 3.92
N ALA A 98 8.29 -7.22 4.63
CA ALA A 98 6.85 -7.13 4.88
C ALA A 98 6.06 -6.93 3.58
N ALA A 99 6.48 -5.98 2.72
CA ALA A 99 5.86 -5.76 1.42
C ALA A 99 6.05 -6.95 0.47
N THR A 100 7.23 -7.61 0.46
CA THR A 100 7.44 -8.85 -0.30
C THR A 100 6.45 -9.94 0.13
N ALA A 101 6.19 -10.09 1.43
CA ALA A 101 5.21 -11.05 1.92
C ALA A 101 3.79 -10.73 1.43
N MET A 102 3.39 -9.46 1.44
CA MET A 102 2.08 -9.01 0.91
C MET A 102 1.99 -9.13 -0.62
N ALA A 103 3.10 -8.92 -1.33
CA ALA A 103 3.13 -9.00 -2.78
C ALA A 103 3.16 -10.44 -3.32
N THR A 104 3.71 -11.41 -2.56
CA THR A 104 3.99 -12.77 -3.07
C THR A 104 3.32 -13.90 -2.30
N GLY A 105 2.80 -13.62 -1.10
CA GLY A 105 2.31 -14.65 -0.17
C GLY A 105 3.42 -15.49 0.46
N ILE A 106 4.69 -15.05 0.38
CA ILE A 106 5.87 -15.77 0.87
C ILE A 106 6.75 -14.85 1.70
N LYS A 107 7.18 -15.31 2.89
CA LYS A 107 8.14 -14.58 3.73
C LYS A 107 9.54 -14.56 3.09
N THR A 108 10.24 -13.44 3.27
CA THR A 108 11.67 -13.29 2.92
C THR A 108 12.46 -12.70 4.08
N ASN A 109 13.78 -12.62 3.93
CA ASN A 109 14.65 -12.01 4.92
C ASN A 109 14.58 -10.48 4.87
N ASP A 110 14.87 -9.83 5.99
CA ASP A 110 14.91 -8.36 6.06
C ASP A 110 15.85 -7.77 5.01
N GLY A 111 15.47 -6.63 4.45
CA GLY A 111 16.19 -5.95 3.38
C GLY A 111 16.02 -6.56 1.99
N THR A 112 15.43 -7.74 1.86
CA THR A 112 15.28 -8.46 0.58
C THR A 112 13.98 -8.07 -0.13
N VAL A 113 14.04 -7.84 -1.44
CA VAL A 113 12.93 -7.40 -2.28
C VAL A 113 12.58 -8.49 -3.30
N GLY A 114 11.38 -9.05 -3.24
CA GLY A 114 10.84 -9.96 -4.27
C GLY A 114 11.63 -11.26 -4.50
N LEU A 115 12.47 -11.67 -3.55
CA LEU A 115 13.21 -12.94 -3.56
C LEU A 115 12.80 -13.78 -2.33
N ASP A 116 12.90 -15.09 -2.43
CA ASP A 116 12.75 -15.97 -1.28
C ASP A 116 14.00 -15.92 -0.37
N PRO A 117 13.99 -16.56 0.81
CA PRO A 117 15.16 -16.59 1.70
C PRO A 117 16.40 -17.25 1.09
N GLY A 118 16.25 -18.05 0.04
CA GLY A 118 17.33 -18.69 -0.72
C GLY A 118 17.84 -17.85 -1.89
N GLY A 119 17.24 -16.68 -2.16
CA GLY A 119 17.61 -15.78 -3.26
C GLY A 119 16.92 -16.10 -4.60
N ALA A 120 15.97 -17.02 -4.65
CA ALA A 120 15.19 -17.28 -5.85
C ALA A 120 14.13 -16.20 -6.08
N LYS A 121 13.93 -15.78 -7.34
CA LYS A 121 12.91 -14.79 -7.71
C LYS A 121 11.52 -15.32 -7.44
N LEU A 122 10.70 -14.53 -6.72
CA LEU A 122 9.30 -14.83 -6.48
C LEU A 122 8.41 -14.17 -7.54
N ILE A 123 7.33 -14.85 -7.91
CA ILE A 123 6.23 -14.25 -8.68
C ILE A 123 5.40 -13.44 -7.69
N ASN A 124 5.17 -12.17 -7.98
CA ASN A 124 4.32 -11.30 -7.18
C ASN A 124 2.95 -11.07 -7.84
N VAL A 125 2.08 -10.35 -7.14
CA VAL A 125 0.71 -10.06 -7.61
C VAL A 125 0.70 -9.21 -8.88
N VAL A 126 1.68 -8.32 -9.10
CA VAL A 126 1.83 -7.54 -10.33
C VAL A 126 2.22 -8.46 -11.48
N ASP A 127 3.28 -9.28 -11.32
CA ASP A 127 3.70 -10.26 -12.33
C ASP A 127 2.51 -11.14 -12.79
N LEU A 128 1.66 -11.56 -11.82
CA LEU A 128 0.51 -12.40 -12.12
C LEU A 128 -0.63 -11.61 -12.78
N ALA A 129 -0.92 -10.39 -12.32
CA ALA A 129 -1.97 -9.55 -12.89
C ALA A 129 -1.69 -9.23 -14.37
N GLU A 130 -0.44 -8.91 -14.71
CA GLU A 130 0.04 -8.71 -16.09
C GLU A 130 -0.18 -9.95 -16.96
N VAL A 131 0.20 -11.15 -16.47
CA VAL A 131 -0.05 -12.42 -17.18
C VAL A 131 -1.55 -12.67 -17.42
N MET A 132 -2.42 -12.13 -16.54
CA MET A 132 -3.88 -12.22 -16.67
C MET A 132 -4.49 -11.09 -17.52
N GLY A 133 -3.68 -10.27 -18.18
CA GLY A 133 -4.10 -9.19 -19.06
C GLY A 133 -4.66 -7.95 -18.34
N LYS A 134 -4.38 -7.79 -17.05
CA LYS A 134 -4.81 -6.62 -16.27
C LYS A 134 -3.77 -5.53 -16.31
N LYS A 135 -4.22 -4.28 -16.35
CA LYS A 135 -3.33 -3.16 -16.07
C LYS A 135 -2.86 -3.14 -14.62
N THR A 136 -1.63 -2.68 -14.39
CA THR A 136 -1.04 -2.63 -13.05
C THR A 136 -0.39 -1.30 -12.73
N GLY A 137 -0.34 -0.97 -11.42
CA GLY A 137 0.26 0.28 -10.98
C GLY A 137 0.77 0.27 -9.55
N THR A 138 1.76 1.15 -9.29
CA THR A 138 2.22 1.50 -7.94
C THR A 138 2.30 3.01 -7.78
N VAL A 139 1.79 3.49 -6.64
CA VAL A 139 1.81 4.90 -6.23
C VAL A 139 2.37 5.00 -4.82
N THR A 140 3.27 5.94 -4.57
CA THR A 140 3.84 6.14 -3.24
C THR A 140 4.10 7.62 -2.93
N SER A 141 4.05 7.98 -1.65
CA SER A 141 4.43 9.30 -1.16
C SER A 141 5.94 9.47 -0.90
N VAL A 142 6.73 8.40 -1.13
CA VAL A 142 8.19 8.39 -1.03
C VAL A 142 8.82 8.11 -2.40
N GLN A 143 10.09 7.75 -2.49
CA GLN A 143 10.73 7.44 -3.78
C GLN A 143 10.09 6.22 -4.42
N PHE A 144 9.79 6.30 -5.72
CA PHE A 144 9.15 5.20 -6.47
C PHE A 144 9.92 3.87 -6.42
N CYS A 145 11.21 3.90 -6.14
CA CYS A 145 12.09 2.73 -6.00
C CYS A 145 12.38 2.34 -4.54
N HIS A 146 11.63 2.92 -3.56
CA HIS A 146 11.74 2.54 -2.15
C HIS A 146 11.25 1.10 -1.93
N ALA A 147 11.48 0.55 -0.76
CA ALA A 147 11.30 -0.87 -0.45
C ALA A 147 9.88 -1.40 -0.77
N THR A 148 8.85 -0.69 -0.33
CA THR A 148 7.46 -1.13 -0.46
C THR A 148 7.01 -1.17 -1.92
N PRO A 149 7.08 -0.09 -2.74
CA PRO A 149 6.72 -0.18 -4.14
C PRO A 149 7.63 -1.13 -4.93
N ALA A 150 8.93 -1.20 -4.58
CA ALA A 150 9.86 -2.11 -5.24
C ALA A 150 9.48 -3.59 -5.07
N ALA A 151 8.93 -3.99 -3.92
CA ALA A 151 8.53 -5.37 -3.66
C ALA A 151 7.42 -5.88 -4.60
N PHE A 152 6.62 -4.98 -5.15
CA PHE A 152 5.56 -5.30 -6.11
C PHE A 152 6.06 -5.37 -7.55
N ILE A 153 7.25 -4.81 -7.87
CA ILE A 153 7.73 -4.68 -9.26
C ILE A 153 9.10 -5.33 -9.46
N ALA A 154 10.04 -5.11 -8.54
CA ALA A 154 11.47 -5.45 -8.71
C ALA A 154 11.90 -6.66 -7.89
N LYS A 155 13.11 -7.17 -8.17
CA LYS A 155 13.74 -8.29 -7.47
C LYS A 155 15.19 -7.90 -7.11
N ALA A 156 15.49 -7.74 -5.81
CA ALA A 156 16.81 -7.32 -5.34
C ALA A 156 17.18 -7.98 -4.00
N GLU A 157 18.45 -8.32 -3.84
CA GLU A 157 18.96 -8.91 -2.59
C GLU A 157 19.00 -7.89 -1.44
N ASN A 158 18.98 -6.58 -1.79
CA ASN A 158 19.00 -5.51 -0.82
C ASN A 158 18.20 -4.30 -1.31
N ARG A 159 17.30 -3.78 -0.47
CA ARG A 159 16.43 -2.63 -0.72
C ARG A 159 17.18 -1.33 -1.07
N TYR A 160 18.45 -1.23 -0.72
CA TYR A 160 19.28 -0.07 -1.02
C TYR A 160 19.99 -0.15 -2.39
N GLN A 161 19.76 -1.20 -3.17
CA GLN A 161 20.21 -1.31 -4.57
C GLN A 161 19.36 -0.46 -5.51
N TYR A 162 19.17 0.82 -5.17
CA TYR A 162 18.26 1.73 -5.89
C TYR A 162 18.51 1.80 -7.39
N GLU A 163 19.75 1.78 -7.85
CA GLU A 163 20.09 1.77 -9.28
C GLU A 163 19.54 0.53 -9.99
N LYS A 164 19.73 -0.66 -9.41
CA LYS A 164 19.22 -1.92 -9.93
C LYS A 164 17.68 -1.94 -9.92
N ILE A 165 17.07 -1.50 -8.82
CA ILE A 165 15.61 -1.44 -8.66
C ILE A 165 15.00 -0.46 -9.67
N ALA A 166 15.54 0.77 -9.78
CA ALA A 166 15.06 1.75 -10.73
C ALA A 166 15.20 1.26 -12.18
N TYR A 167 16.31 0.58 -12.52
CA TYR A 167 16.50 0.00 -13.84
C TYR A 167 15.43 -1.05 -14.16
N GLN A 168 15.13 -1.97 -13.22
CA GLN A 168 14.10 -2.98 -13.41
C GLN A 168 12.72 -2.33 -13.61
N ILE A 169 12.36 -1.35 -12.78
CA ILE A 169 11.09 -0.63 -12.89
C ILE A 169 10.96 0.08 -14.25
N ILE A 170 11.99 0.81 -14.68
CA ILE A 170 11.92 1.66 -15.88
C ILE A 170 12.06 0.85 -17.16
N LYS A 171 12.93 -0.19 -17.17
CA LYS A 171 13.32 -0.89 -18.40
C LYS A 171 12.81 -2.33 -18.53
N GLU A 172 12.57 -3.02 -17.42
CA GLU A 172 12.28 -4.46 -17.45
C GLU A 172 10.83 -4.81 -17.02
N SER A 173 10.16 -3.95 -16.25
CA SER A 173 8.80 -4.24 -15.78
C SER A 173 7.76 -3.81 -16.80
N PRO A 174 6.71 -4.64 -17.06
CA PRO A 174 5.59 -4.29 -17.92
C PRO A 174 4.56 -3.36 -17.26
N VAL A 175 4.70 -3.02 -15.97
CA VAL A 175 3.76 -2.17 -15.22
C VAL A 175 3.35 -0.90 -15.97
N ASP A 176 2.05 -0.54 -15.94
CA ASP A 176 1.49 0.59 -16.69
C ASP A 176 1.66 1.93 -15.98
N VAL A 177 1.57 1.94 -14.64
CA VAL A 177 1.65 3.16 -13.84
C VAL A 177 2.67 3.03 -12.73
N VAL A 178 3.62 3.98 -12.69
CA VAL A 178 4.53 4.18 -11.56
C VAL A 178 4.48 5.64 -11.16
N MET A 179 4.12 5.95 -9.90
CA MET A 179 4.11 7.31 -9.40
C MET A 179 4.79 7.40 -8.02
N GLY A 180 5.66 8.41 -7.84
CA GLY A 180 6.34 8.63 -6.56
C GLY A 180 7.24 9.86 -6.57
N CYS A 181 8.08 9.95 -5.53
CA CYS A 181 9.15 10.92 -5.42
C CYS A 181 10.47 10.38 -6.00
N GLY A 182 11.57 11.10 -5.80
CA GLY A 182 12.90 10.70 -6.27
C GLY A 182 13.43 11.56 -7.41
N HIS A 183 12.81 12.71 -7.66
CA HIS A 183 13.17 13.60 -8.78
C HIS A 183 14.60 14.14 -8.61
N PRO A 184 15.51 13.92 -9.57
CA PRO A 184 16.94 14.21 -9.41
C PRO A 184 17.28 15.70 -9.27
N TYR A 185 16.43 16.59 -9.78
CA TYR A 185 16.70 18.04 -9.86
C TYR A 185 16.01 18.86 -8.77
N TYR A 186 15.45 18.22 -7.73
CA TYR A 186 14.79 18.90 -6.61
C TYR A 186 15.33 18.43 -5.27
N ASP A 187 15.27 19.30 -4.25
CA ASP A 187 15.58 18.96 -2.86
C ASP A 187 14.37 18.36 -2.12
N GLY A 188 14.53 18.11 -0.80
CA GLY A 188 13.45 17.59 0.06
C GLY A 188 12.33 18.58 0.37
N SER A 189 12.43 19.81 -0.11
CA SER A 189 11.40 20.86 -0.01
C SER A 189 10.81 21.26 -1.37
N GLY A 190 11.10 20.50 -2.42
CA GLY A 190 10.60 20.77 -3.77
C GLY A 190 11.24 21.99 -4.44
N ARG A 191 12.44 22.41 -4.01
CA ARG A 191 13.19 23.49 -4.67
C ARG A 191 14.19 22.89 -5.67
N PRO A 192 14.36 23.51 -6.86
CA PRO A 192 15.37 23.11 -7.81
C PRO A 192 16.79 23.15 -7.23
N VAL A 193 17.64 22.18 -7.58
CA VAL A 193 19.04 22.09 -7.17
C VAL A 193 19.99 22.24 -8.37
N GLU A 194 21.16 22.83 -8.13
CA GLU A 194 22.21 22.98 -9.17
C GLU A 194 22.93 21.65 -9.43
N GLU A 195 23.15 20.83 -8.39
CA GLU A 195 23.77 19.51 -8.49
C GLU A 195 22.72 18.41 -8.38
N PRO A 196 22.37 17.72 -9.51
CA PRO A 196 21.35 16.69 -9.52
C PRO A 196 21.75 15.43 -8.74
N ASN A 197 20.79 14.82 -8.06
CA ASN A 197 20.95 13.54 -7.37
C ASN A 197 20.20 12.42 -8.11
N PHE A 198 20.92 11.63 -8.89
CA PHE A 198 20.33 10.53 -9.68
C PHE A 198 20.17 9.22 -8.93
N ARG A 199 20.47 9.16 -7.63
CA ARG A 199 20.45 7.92 -6.83
C ARG A 199 19.16 7.11 -6.97
N TYR A 200 18.00 7.78 -7.00
CA TYR A 200 16.70 7.12 -7.00
C TYR A 200 16.16 6.82 -8.41
N VAL A 201 16.74 7.40 -9.42
CA VAL A 201 16.41 7.15 -10.83
C VAL A 201 17.51 6.34 -11.53
N GLY A 202 18.33 5.63 -10.76
CA GLY A 202 19.45 4.81 -11.21
C GLY A 202 20.70 5.63 -11.50
N ASN A 203 20.76 6.28 -12.66
CA ASN A 203 21.86 7.15 -13.06
C ASN A 203 21.36 8.19 -14.08
N ARG A 204 22.26 9.13 -14.46
CA ARG A 204 21.93 10.18 -15.44
C ARG A 204 21.42 9.62 -16.78
N GLY A 205 22.07 8.59 -17.32
CA GLY A 205 21.70 8.02 -18.64
C GLY A 205 20.31 7.37 -18.61
N LEU A 206 19.98 6.62 -17.54
CA LEU A 206 18.66 6.03 -17.38
C LEU A 206 17.57 7.11 -17.26
N TRP A 207 17.82 8.17 -16.48
CA TRP A 207 16.91 9.30 -16.37
C TRP A 207 16.70 10.04 -17.70
N GLU A 208 17.79 10.37 -18.40
CA GLU A 208 17.72 11.04 -19.70
C GLU A 208 16.98 10.19 -20.74
N GLY A 209 17.22 8.88 -20.76
CA GLY A 209 16.48 7.95 -21.61
C GLY A 209 14.98 7.94 -21.28
N LEU A 210 14.62 7.85 -20.01
CA LEU A 210 13.23 7.88 -19.55
C LEU A 210 12.50 9.16 -20.01
N VAL A 211 13.06 10.33 -19.75
CA VAL A 211 12.41 11.62 -20.09
C VAL A 211 12.42 11.92 -21.58
N ASN A 212 13.31 11.31 -22.35
CA ASN A 212 13.38 11.41 -23.82
C ASN A 212 12.49 10.38 -24.54
N GLY A 213 11.74 9.55 -23.79
CA GLY A 213 10.82 8.56 -24.35
C GLY A 213 11.52 7.32 -24.93
N GLU A 214 12.72 6.97 -24.42
CA GLU A 214 13.30 5.67 -24.73
C GLU A 214 12.40 4.54 -24.22
N PRO A 215 12.08 3.54 -25.06
CA PRO A 215 11.17 2.48 -24.67
C PRO A 215 11.70 1.64 -23.50
N GLY A 216 10.77 1.17 -22.67
CA GLY A 216 10.99 0.23 -21.58
C GLY A 216 10.65 -1.21 -21.98
N ALA A 217 9.91 -1.93 -21.10
CA ALA A 217 9.36 -3.24 -21.42
C ALA A 217 8.15 -3.12 -22.36
N ASP A 218 7.76 -4.24 -22.96
CA ASP A 218 6.47 -4.45 -23.63
C ASP A 218 5.38 -4.51 -22.54
N ALA A 219 4.53 -3.50 -22.47
CA ALA A 219 3.49 -3.38 -21.45
C ALA A 219 2.11 -3.81 -21.97
N ASP A 220 1.85 -3.70 -23.28
CA ASP A 220 0.57 -4.07 -23.88
C ASP A 220 0.56 -5.48 -24.51
N GLY A 221 1.72 -6.17 -24.49
CA GLY A 221 1.86 -7.54 -25.00
C GLY A 221 1.89 -7.67 -26.52
N ASP A 222 2.13 -6.56 -27.26
CA ASP A 222 2.21 -6.55 -28.74
C ASP A 222 3.57 -7.06 -29.28
N GLY A 223 4.50 -7.36 -28.41
CA GLY A 223 5.86 -7.83 -28.70
C GLY A 223 6.86 -6.70 -28.97
N LYS A 224 6.51 -5.45 -28.68
CA LYS A 224 7.39 -4.29 -28.81
C LYS A 224 7.51 -3.53 -27.50
N PRO A 225 8.70 -2.98 -27.21
CA PRO A 225 8.91 -2.16 -26.02
C PRO A 225 8.14 -0.83 -26.09
N ASP A 226 7.47 -0.45 -24.97
CA ASP A 226 6.67 0.75 -24.85
C ASP A 226 7.38 1.90 -24.16
N PRO A 227 7.23 3.13 -24.68
CA PRO A 227 7.74 4.31 -24.02
C PRO A 227 6.83 4.72 -22.83
N TRP A 228 7.43 5.32 -21.83
CA TRP A 228 6.71 5.99 -20.75
C TRP A 228 6.25 7.39 -21.16
N THR A 229 5.03 7.76 -20.82
CA THR A 229 4.63 9.16 -20.73
C THR A 229 5.05 9.70 -19.37
N VAL A 230 6.06 10.57 -19.35
CA VAL A 230 6.62 11.11 -18.09
C VAL A 230 5.91 12.38 -17.68
N ILE A 231 5.38 12.41 -16.45
CA ILE A 231 4.77 13.59 -15.84
C ILE A 231 5.55 14.01 -14.59
N GLN A 232 5.79 15.35 -14.44
CA GLN A 232 6.71 15.87 -13.43
C GLN A 232 6.18 17.08 -12.66
N THR A 233 4.92 17.48 -12.85
CA THR A 233 4.36 18.63 -12.14
C THR A 233 2.99 18.30 -11.55
N ALA A 234 2.65 18.89 -10.41
CA ALA A 234 1.37 18.67 -9.77
C ALA A 234 0.17 18.91 -10.72
N GLU A 235 0.28 19.90 -11.62
CA GLU A 235 -0.72 20.17 -12.65
C GLU A 235 -0.91 18.98 -13.60
N LYS A 236 0.18 18.33 -14.02
CA LYS A 236 0.12 17.15 -14.91
C LYS A 236 -0.52 15.95 -14.21
N PHE A 237 -0.24 15.74 -12.92
CA PHE A 237 -0.93 14.71 -12.13
C PHE A 237 -2.44 15.00 -12.06
N ARG A 238 -2.84 16.24 -11.72
CA ARG A 238 -4.26 16.64 -11.70
C ARG A 238 -4.94 16.51 -13.05
N GLY A 239 -4.22 16.79 -14.13
CA GLY A 239 -4.74 16.65 -15.49
C GLY A 239 -5.00 15.20 -15.94
N LEU A 240 -4.50 14.20 -15.17
CA LEU A 240 -4.80 12.79 -15.41
C LEU A 240 -5.97 12.25 -14.58
N ILE A 241 -6.54 13.02 -13.66
CA ILE A 241 -7.63 12.54 -12.79
C ILE A 241 -8.91 12.26 -13.59
N GLU A 242 -9.12 13.00 -14.67
CA GLU A 242 -10.30 12.88 -15.52
C GLU A 242 -9.93 12.92 -17.01
N GLY A 243 -10.76 12.31 -17.83
CA GLY A 243 -10.63 12.36 -19.29
C GLY A 243 -9.70 11.29 -19.84
N LYS A 244 -9.26 11.46 -21.09
CA LYS A 244 -8.42 10.49 -21.80
C LYS A 244 -7.00 10.51 -21.27
N THR A 245 -6.44 9.34 -20.99
CA THR A 245 -5.10 9.13 -20.46
C THR A 245 -4.14 8.53 -21.50
N PRO A 246 -2.82 8.66 -21.30
CA PRO A 246 -1.83 7.81 -21.96
C PRO A 246 -1.95 6.36 -21.47
N GLU A 247 -1.53 5.42 -22.31
CA GLU A 247 -1.55 3.98 -21.98
C GLU A 247 -0.58 3.64 -20.84
N ARG A 248 0.58 4.31 -20.78
CA ARG A 248 1.65 4.03 -19.82
C ARG A 248 2.21 5.33 -19.20
N VAL A 249 2.21 5.45 -17.88
CA VAL A 249 2.57 6.71 -17.18
C VAL A 249 3.64 6.51 -16.10
N PHE A 250 4.72 7.30 -16.20
CA PHE A 250 5.71 7.46 -15.14
C PHE A 250 5.58 8.85 -14.52
N GLY A 251 5.00 8.91 -13.31
CA GLY A 251 4.81 10.15 -12.57
C GLY A 251 5.91 10.34 -11.52
N ILE A 252 6.72 11.37 -11.65
CA ILE A 252 7.72 11.71 -10.65
C ILE A 252 7.47 13.12 -10.11
N ALA A 253 7.05 13.20 -8.84
CA ALA A 253 6.77 14.47 -8.19
C ALA A 253 8.05 15.34 -8.10
N PRO A 254 7.98 16.68 -8.24
CA PRO A 254 9.14 17.56 -8.23
C PRO A 254 9.71 17.73 -6.80
N ILE A 255 10.15 16.61 -6.21
CA ILE A 255 10.72 16.51 -4.86
C ILE A 255 11.61 15.26 -4.76
N LEU A 256 12.66 15.31 -3.92
CA LEU A 256 13.63 14.22 -3.83
C LEU A 256 13.17 13.05 -2.96
N LYS A 257 12.60 13.31 -1.77
CA LYS A 257 12.41 12.26 -0.76
C LYS A 257 10.94 11.88 -0.53
N THR A 258 10.19 12.77 0.10
CA THR A 258 8.80 12.56 0.51
C THR A 258 7.95 13.71 0.01
N LEU A 259 6.65 13.52 -0.16
CA LEU A 259 5.76 14.61 -0.59
C LEU A 259 5.73 15.74 0.44
N GLN A 260 5.73 15.43 1.75
CA GLN A 260 5.60 16.46 2.79
C GLN A 260 6.50 16.26 4.01
N GLN A 261 6.72 15.03 4.51
CA GLN A 261 7.41 14.79 5.78
C GLN A 261 8.80 15.44 5.83
N GLY A 262 9.62 15.29 4.78
CA GLY A 262 11.00 15.78 4.70
C GLY A 262 11.15 17.28 4.39
N ARG A 263 10.06 18.07 4.33
CA ARG A 263 10.14 19.52 4.06
C ARG A 263 10.80 20.27 5.21
N GLU A 264 11.48 21.36 4.89
CA GLU A 264 12.09 22.25 5.90
C GLU A 264 11.07 22.81 6.88
N GLY A 265 11.53 23.11 8.09
CA GLY A 265 10.74 23.69 9.17
C GLY A 265 10.95 22.97 10.49
N ASP A 266 10.29 23.45 11.54
CA ASP A 266 10.36 22.83 12.86
C ASP A 266 9.61 21.47 12.84
N VAL A 267 10.36 20.40 12.98
CA VAL A 267 9.86 19.02 12.98
C VAL A 267 9.05 18.68 14.24
N LEU A 268 9.14 19.50 15.29
CA LEU A 268 8.39 19.35 16.55
C LEU A 268 7.08 20.14 16.56
N SER A 269 6.81 20.93 15.50
CA SER A 269 5.58 21.71 15.37
C SER A 269 4.34 20.84 15.39
N ASP A 270 3.21 21.42 15.78
CA ASP A 270 1.90 20.80 15.63
C ASP A 270 1.55 20.59 14.13
N PRO A 271 0.66 19.64 13.80
CA PRO A 271 0.29 19.36 12.42
C PRO A 271 -0.18 20.63 11.68
N PHE A 272 0.35 20.82 10.48
CA PHE A 272 0.05 21.94 9.56
C PHE A 272 0.56 23.34 10.00
N ASP A 273 1.29 23.45 11.09
CA ASP A 273 1.93 24.72 11.47
C ASP A 273 3.08 25.09 10.53
N VAL A 274 3.83 24.09 10.04
CA VAL A 274 4.82 24.29 8.98
C VAL A 274 4.12 24.26 7.62
N PRO A 275 4.27 25.30 6.76
CA PRO A 275 3.64 25.33 5.45
C PRO A 275 3.93 24.11 4.58
N LEU A 276 2.93 23.62 3.89
CA LEU A 276 3.06 22.48 2.97
C LEU A 276 3.81 22.87 1.69
N VAL A 277 4.49 21.89 1.09
CA VAL A 277 5.04 22.01 -0.27
C VAL A 277 3.87 21.93 -1.26
N THR A 278 3.55 23.06 -1.88
CA THR A 278 2.37 23.18 -2.79
C THR A 278 2.68 22.85 -4.25
N SER A 279 3.98 22.68 -4.58
CA SER A 279 4.45 22.32 -5.94
C SER A 279 4.31 20.84 -6.26
N VAL A 280 4.03 19.99 -5.26
CA VAL A 280 3.83 18.55 -5.44
C VAL A 280 2.35 18.17 -5.46
N PRO A 281 1.95 17.05 -6.11
CA PRO A 281 0.62 16.49 -5.99
C PRO A 281 0.39 15.94 -4.57
N THR A 282 -0.86 15.80 -4.16
CA THR A 282 -1.22 15.00 -2.98
C THR A 282 -1.24 13.51 -3.33
N LEU A 283 -1.13 12.63 -2.33
CA LEU A 283 -1.28 11.18 -2.53
C LEU A 283 -2.66 10.83 -3.10
N ALA A 284 -3.72 11.53 -2.70
CA ALA A 284 -5.07 11.36 -3.25
C ALA A 284 -5.13 11.70 -4.75
N GLU A 285 -4.53 12.83 -5.18
CA GLU A 285 -4.44 13.21 -6.60
C GLU A 285 -3.65 12.19 -7.42
N MET A 286 -2.54 11.66 -6.89
CA MET A 286 -1.75 10.61 -7.54
C MET A 286 -2.54 9.30 -7.65
N SER A 287 -3.27 8.90 -6.61
CA SER A 287 -4.10 7.70 -6.60
C SER A 287 -5.22 7.77 -7.64
N LEU A 288 -5.95 8.88 -7.69
CA LEU A 288 -7.01 9.06 -8.70
C LEU A 288 -6.46 9.15 -10.13
N ALA A 289 -5.32 9.82 -10.32
CA ALA A 289 -4.65 9.86 -11.62
C ALA A 289 -4.21 8.46 -12.08
N ALA A 290 -3.67 7.64 -11.17
CA ALA A 290 -3.31 6.26 -11.46
C ALA A 290 -4.53 5.41 -11.80
N ILE A 291 -5.60 5.53 -11.03
CA ILE A 291 -6.84 4.80 -11.29
C ILE A 291 -7.41 5.14 -12.68
N ASN A 292 -7.48 6.43 -13.05
CA ASN A 292 -8.01 6.84 -14.37
C ASN A 292 -7.15 6.35 -15.55
N VAL A 293 -5.85 6.02 -15.32
CA VAL A 293 -5.01 5.38 -16.34
C VAL A 293 -5.30 3.87 -16.46
N LEU A 294 -5.76 3.25 -15.37
CA LEU A 294 -5.92 1.80 -15.26
C LEU A 294 -7.36 1.32 -15.48
N ASP A 295 -8.38 2.17 -15.25
CA ASP A 295 -9.78 1.75 -15.11
C ASP A 295 -10.51 1.53 -16.43
N ASP A 296 -9.92 1.90 -17.56
CA ASP A 296 -10.46 1.62 -18.90
C ASP A 296 -10.15 0.19 -19.41
N ASP A 297 -9.36 -0.59 -18.67
CA ASP A 297 -9.06 -1.98 -19.01
C ASP A 297 -10.27 -2.89 -18.75
N PRO A 298 -10.75 -3.64 -19.78
CA PRO A 298 -11.89 -4.53 -19.64
C PRO A 298 -11.65 -5.70 -18.67
N ASP A 299 -10.41 -6.08 -18.42
CA ASP A 299 -10.03 -7.14 -17.50
C ASP A 299 -9.83 -6.62 -16.05
N GLY A 300 -9.92 -5.29 -15.84
CA GLY A 300 -9.70 -4.61 -14.57
C GLY A 300 -8.22 -4.43 -14.24
N PHE A 301 -7.90 -4.03 -13.02
CA PHE A 301 -6.53 -3.65 -12.66
C PHE A 301 -6.11 -4.09 -11.26
N PHE A 302 -4.80 -4.08 -11.03
CA PHE A 302 -4.18 -4.11 -9.70
C PHE A 302 -3.46 -2.78 -9.44
N LEU A 303 -3.74 -2.15 -8.30
CA LEU A 303 -3.07 -0.93 -7.86
C LEU A 303 -2.60 -1.05 -6.41
N MET A 304 -1.30 -0.79 -6.17
CA MET A 304 -0.77 -0.56 -4.83
C MET A 304 -0.58 0.94 -4.60
N VAL A 305 -1.06 1.44 -3.47
CA VAL A 305 -0.89 2.84 -3.03
C VAL A 305 -0.24 2.86 -1.65
N GLU A 306 0.81 3.64 -1.49
CA GLU A 306 1.57 3.72 -0.24
C GLU A 306 1.64 5.14 0.32
N GLY A 307 1.32 5.27 1.61
CA GLY A 307 1.68 6.41 2.45
C GLY A 307 3.01 6.14 3.15
N GLY A 308 4.12 6.18 2.41
CA GLY A 308 5.43 5.70 2.89
C GLY A 308 6.10 6.61 3.93
N ALA A 309 5.72 7.89 3.99
CA ALA A 309 6.37 8.85 4.88
C ALA A 309 5.81 8.87 6.31
N VAL A 310 4.77 8.09 6.58
CA VAL A 310 4.25 7.89 7.96
C VAL A 310 5.31 7.21 8.81
N ASP A 311 5.96 6.16 8.26
CA ASP A 311 7.07 5.45 8.90
C ASP A 311 8.22 6.39 9.27
N TRP A 312 8.69 7.22 8.35
CA TRP A 312 9.79 8.15 8.59
C TRP A 312 9.48 9.16 9.70
N ALA A 313 8.23 9.62 9.76
CA ALA A 313 7.78 10.48 10.86
C ALA A 313 7.71 9.70 12.18
N GLY A 314 7.40 8.43 12.14
CA GLY A 314 7.42 7.49 13.27
C GLY A 314 8.83 7.24 13.79
N GLU A 315 9.80 6.91 12.93
CA GLU A 315 11.22 6.69 13.28
C GLU A 315 11.84 7.92 13.94
N GLU A 316 11.51 9.12 13.46
CA GLU A 316 11.99 10.38 14.02
C GLU A 316 11.12 10.91 15.17
N ASN A 317 10.09 10.18 15.61
CA ASN A 317 9.15 10.57 16.69
C ASN A 317 8.51 11.96 16.48
N GLN A 318 8.22 12.31 15.22
CA GLN A 318 7.67 13.61 14.81
C GLN A 318 6.13 13.59 14.87
N LYS A 319 5.55 13.89 16.02
CA LYS A 319 4.08 13.82 16.25
C LYS A 319 3.26 14.57 15.20
N GLY A 320 3.67 15.80 14.87
CA GLY A 320 2.96 16.63 13.90
C GLY A 320 3.03 16.04 12.50
N ARG A 321 4.23 15.64 12.06
CA ARG A 321 4.46 15.03 10.74
C ARG A 321 3.76 13.70 10.60
N LEU A 322 3.81 12.85 11.63
CA LEU A 322 3.09 11.56 11.64
C LEU A 322 1.59 11.75 11.41
N ILE A 323 0.98 12.70 12.15
CA ILE A 323 -0.45 13.00 12.02
C ILE A 323 -0.77 13.56 10.63
N GLU A 324 0.07 14.46 10.08
CA GLU A 324 -0.10 15.00 8.73
C GLU A 324 -0.07 13.89 7.67
N GLU A 325 0.99 13.06 7.66
CA GLU A 325 1.16 12.01 6.65
C GLU A 325 0.03 10.97 6.73
N GLN A 326 -0.39 10.59 7.95
CA GLN A 326 -1.54 9.71 8.11
C GLN A 326 -2.85 10.36 7.66
N ILE A 327 -3.02 11.66 7.82
CA ILE A 327 -4.18 12.38 7.28
C ILE A 327 -4.16 12.38 5.76
N PHE A 328 -3.01 12.58 5.11
CA PHE A 328 -2.90 12.51 3.65
C PHE A 328 -3.19 11.11 3.13
N PHE A 329 -2.74 10.06 3.83
CA PHE A 329 -3.12 8.68 3.51
C PHE A 329 -4.64 8.47 3.65
N ASN A 330 -5.25 8.92 4.76
CA ASN A 330 -6.70 8.82 4.96
C ASN A 330 -7.49 9.52 3.86
N GLN A 331 -7.01 10.68 3.38
CA GLN A 331 -7.62 11.41 2.25
C GLN A 331 -7.51 10.62 0.95
N ALA A 332 -6.39 9.92 0.71
CA ALA A 332 -6.24 9.05 -0.44
C ALA A 332 -7.21 7.84 -0.36
N VAL A 333 -7.35 7.21 0.81
CA VAL A 333 -8.34 6.14 1.00
C VAL A 333 -9.77 6.64 0.78
N GLN A 334 -10.12 7.82 1.30
CA GLN A 334 -11.43 8.43 1.08
C GLN A 334 -11.70 8.65 -0.41
N ALA A 335 -10.73 9.21 -1.15
CA ALA A 335 -10.85 9.46 -2.59
C ALA A 335 -11.02 8.16 -3.39
N VAL A 336 -10.30 7.09 -3.04
CA VAL A 336 -10.45 5.77 -3.65
C VAL A 336 -11.83 5.17 -3.37
N VAL A 337 -12.35 5.30 -2.15
CA VAL A 337 -13.71 4.82 -1.80
C VAL A 337 -14.76 5.58 -2.61
N GLU A 338 -14.66 6.91 -2.71
CA GLU A 338 -15.56 7.73 -3.52
C GLU A 338 -15.52 7.33 -5.01
N TRP A 339 -14.34 7.03 -5.54
CA TRP A 339 -14.20 6.49 -6.89
C TRP A 339 -14.91 5.14 -7.04
N ILE A 340 -14.70 4.19 -6.10
CA ILE A 340 -15.36 2.88 -6.13
C ILE A 340 -16.89 3.03 -6.17
N GLU A 341 -17.43 3.92 -5.34
CA GLU A 341 -18.88 4.13 -5.20
C GLU A 341 -19.51 4.86 -6.40
N THR A 342 -18.73 5.66 -7.14
CA THR A 342 -19.23 6.47 -8.26
C THR A 342 -18.91 5.90 -9.63
N HIS A 343 -17.79 5.20 -9.81
CA HIS A 343 -17.28 4.70 -11.09
C HIS A 343 -17.16 3.17 -11.18
N SER A 344 -17.20 2.48 -10.05
CA SER A 344 -17.12 1.02 -9.97
C SER A 344 -18.21 0.45 -9.06
N SER A 345 -17.94 -0.62 -8.36
CA SER A 345 -18.80 -1.16 -7.29
C SER A 345 -18.01 -2.06 -6.34
N TRP A 346 -18.52 -2.25 -5.13
CA TRP A 346 -17.98 -3.22 -4.17
C TRP A 346 -18.12 -4.69 -4.63
N GLN A 347 -18.89 -4.95 -5.69
CA GLN A 347 -19.01 -6.29 -6.30
C GLN A 347 -17.91 -6.56 -7.33
N ASP A 348 -17.26 -5.52 -7.82
CA ASP A 348 -16.25 -5.55 -8.87
C ASP A 348 -14.87 -5.11 -8.38
N THR A 349 -14.78 -4.56 -7.17
CA THR A 349 -13.54 -4.04 -6.58
C THR A 349 -13.32 -4.63 -5.19
N LEU A 350 -12.08 -5.05 -4.93
CA LEU A 350 -11.55 -5.33 -3.60
C LEU A 350 -10.67 -4.17 -3.17
N LEU A 351 -10.97 -3.56 -2.03
CA LEU A 351 -10.10 -2.58 -1.37
C LEU A 351 -9.59 -3.15 -0.05
N ILE A 352 -8.27 -3.15 0.12
CA ILE A 352 -7.58 -3.52 1.35
C ILE A 352 -6.82 -2.30 1.84
N VAL A 353 -7.00 -1.92 3.11
CA VAL A 353 -6.26 -0.85 3.78
C VAL A 353 -5.52 -1.47 4.96
N THR A 354 -4.20 -1.36 4.98
CA THR A 354 -3.37 -1.98 6.03
C THR A 354 -2.06 -1.18 6.21
N THR A 355 -1.12 -1.75 6.93
CA THR A 355 0.26 -1.29 7.10
C THR A 355 1.20 -2.48 7.04
N ASP A 356 2.45 -2.24 6.76
CA ASP A 356 3.48 -3.27 6.65
C ASP A 356 4.11 -3.64 8.00
N HIS A 357 4.22 -2.71 8.94
CA HIS A 357 4.63 -2.88 10.34
C HIS A 357 4.16 -1.72 11.20
N ASP A 358 4.41 -1.77 12.50
CA ASP A 358 4.28 -0.64 13.42
C ASP A 358 5.66 0.02 13.60
N THR A 359 5.69 1.34 13.76
CA THR A 359 6.87 2.14 14.07
C THR A 359 6.63 3.00 15.28
N GLY A 360 7.63 3.06 16.17
CA GLY A 360 7.60 3.91 17.35
C GLY A 360 6.83 3.34 18.55
N TYR A 361 5.99 2.32 18.36
CA TYR A 361 5.09 1.74 19.38
C TYR A 361 4.42 2.80 20.24
N ILE A 362 3.59 3.60 19.61
CA ILE A 362 2.91 4.74 20.24
C ILE A 362 1.84 4.24 21.22
N THR A 363 1.83 4.79 22.45
CA THR A 363 0.80 4.52 23.47
C THR A 363 0.36 5.80 24.15
N GLY A 364 -0.65 5.73 25.02
CA GLY A 364 -0.96 6.80 25.95
C GLY A 364 0.08 6.90 27.06
N PRO A 365 0.27 8.11 27.64
CA PRO A 365 1.31 8.39 28.64
C PRO A 365 1.26 7.49 29.86
N GLY A 366 2.44 6.96 30.23
CA GLY A 366 2.62 6.09 31.39
C GLY A 366 2.17 4.65 31.17
N SER A 367 2.11 4.21 29.90
CA SER A 367 1.98 2.78 29.53
C SER A 367 3.24 2.01 29.92
N GLY A 368 3.13 0.67 29.97
CA GLY A 368 4.28 -0.24 30.13
C GLY A 368 4.87 -0.33 31.53
N LYS A 369 4.24 0.24 32.54
CA LYS A 369 4.64 -0.03 33.94
C LYS A 369 4.27 -1.48 34.25
N GLU A 370 5.28 -2.27 34.64
CA GLU A 370 5.06 -3.68 34.97
C GLU A 370 4.00 -3.80 36.10
N PRO A 371 2.87 -4.45 35.83
CA PRO A 371 1.90 -4.75 36.85
C PRO A 371 2.40 -5.92 37.71
N PRO A 372 1.89 -6.06 38.97
CA PRO A 372 2.33 -7.13 39.88
C PRO A 372 2.16 -8.56 39.32
N ASP A 373 1.27 -8.76 38.36
CA ASP A 373 0.98 -10.04 37.72
C ASP A 373 1.61 -10.20 36.33
N GLY A 374 2.43 -9.21 35.90
CA GLY A 374 3.12 -9.26 34.62
C GLY A 374 2.20 -9.07 33.39
N ASP A 375 0.95 -8.66 33.56
CA ASP A 375 0.00 -8.46 32.46
C ASP A 375 -0.03 -7.01 31.99
N LEU A 376 0.83 -6.66 31.01
CA LEU A 376 0.96 -5.31 30.47
C LEU A 376 -0.32 -4.77 29.81
N SER A 377 -1.27 -5.63 29.41
CA SER A 377 -2.56 -5.16 28.88
C SER A 377 -3.35 -4.35 29.87
N LYS A 378 -3.08 -4.52 31.17
CA LYS A 378 -3.72 -3.75 32.26
C LYS A 378 -3.09 -2.38 32.49
N THR A 379 -1.85 -2.19 32.04
CA THR A 379 -1.11 -0.94 32.17
C THR A 379 -0.87 -0.25 30.84
N TRP A 380 -1.24 -0.87 29.73
CA TRP A 380 -1.31 -0.23 28.44
C TRP A 380 -2.46 0.78 28.43
N LYS A 381 -2.21 1.97 27.92
CA LYS A 381 -3.16 3.09 27.92
C LYS A 381 -3.42 3.57 26.50
N ASP A 382 -4.64 3.96 26.26
CA ASP A 382 -5.03 4.69 25.06
C ASP A 382 -4.43 6.11 25.04
N LEU A 383 -4.33 6.69 23.83
CA LEU A 383 -3.97 8.08 23.64
C LEU A 383 -4.93 9.01 24.42
N VAL A 384 -4.41 10.09 24.99
CA VAL A 384 -5.27 11.06 25.70
C VAL A 384 -5.85 12.06 24.70
N ASN A 385 -7.13 11.95 24.45
CA ASN A 385 -7.87 12.84 23.58
C ASN A 385 -7.90 14.28 24.12
N LYS A 386 -7.39 15.24 23.32
CA LYS A 386 -7.39 16.68 23.64
C LYS A 386 -8.46 17.46 22.88
N GLY A 387 -9.26 16.76 22.07
CA GLY A 387 -10.27 17.34 21.19
C GLY A 387 -9.78 17.61 19.78
N LYS A 388 -10.73 17.88 18.88
CA LYS A 388 -10.47 18.16 17.46
C LYS A 388 -9.48 19.30 17.27
N GLY A 389 -8.51 19.12 16.35
CA GLY A 389 -7.47 20.08 16.02
C GLY A 389 -6.36 20.20 17.07
N LYS A 390 -6.29 19.23 17.99
CA LYS A 390 -5.23 19.18 18.99
C LYS A 390 -4.53 17.84 18.96
N VAL A 391 -3.20 17.86 19.02
CA VAL A 391 -2.38 16.64 19.12
C VAL A 391 -2.75 15.90 20.40
N PRO A 392 -3.14 14.62 20.34
CA PRO A 392 -3.41 13.83 21.54
C PRO A 392 -2.11 13.64 22.35
N ASP A 393 -2.23 13.50 23.68
CA ASP A 393 -1.04 13.11 24.44
C ASP A 393 -0.68 11.67 24.11
N MET A 394 0.56 11.45 23.72
CA MET A 394 1.12 10.17 23.33
C MET A 394 2.55 10.02 23.82
N GLU A 395 2.99 8.79 23.97
CA GLU A 395 4.34 8.40 24.38
C GLU A 395 4.93 7.42 23.38
N TRP A 396 6.16 7.66 22.96
CA TRP A 396 6.94 6.82 22.06
C TRP A 396 7.78 5.83 22.85
N HIS A 397 7.91 4.60 22.37
CA HIS A 397 8.72 3.57 23.00
C HIS A 397 9.85 3.06 22.10
N SER A 398 9.92 3.51 20.85
CA SER A 398 10.96 3.18 19.88
C SER A 398 11.23 4.35 18.93
N GLU A 399 12.41 4.37 18.34
CA GLU A 399 12.78 5.16 17.16
C GLU A 399 12.89 4.24 15.92
N TYR A 400 12.30 3.05 16.00
CA TYR A 400 12.40 2.03 14.96
C TYR A 400 11.11 1.21 14.87
N HIS A 401 11.07 0.26 13.93
CA HIS A 401 9.95 -0.67 13.77
C HIS A 401 9.71 -1.52 15.02
N THR A 402 8.52 -2.10 15.11
CA THR A 402 8.19 -3.01 16.20
C THR A 402 7.48 -4.27 15.71
N ASN A 403 7.50 -5.31 16.54
CA ASN A 403 6.85 -6.58 16.27
C ASN A 403 5.38 -6.59 16.77
N ALA A 404 4.74 -5.41 16.82
CA ALA A 404 3.33 -5.31 17.20
C ALA A 404 2.42 -5.80 16.07
N LEU A 405 1.23 -6.29 16.42
CA LEU A 405 0.17 -6.48 15.43
C LEU A 405 -0.29 -5.15 14.88
N VAL A 406 -0.61 -5.13 13.60
CA VAL A 406 -1.09 -3.96 12.87
C VAL A 406 -2.52 -4.17 12.37
N PRO A 407 -3.30 -3.10 12.09
CA PRO A 407 -4.67 -3.24 11.62
C PRO A 407 -4.78 -3.56 10.14
N LEU A 408 -5.83 -4.29 9.77
CA LEU A 408 -6.29 -4.49 8.41
C LEU A 408 -7.78 -4.21 8.32
N PHE A 409 -8.17 -3.46 7.30
CA PHE A 409 -9.55 -3.17 6.94
C PHE A 409 -9.76 -3.60 5.49
N ALA A 410 -10.83 -4.31 5.18
CA ALA A 410 -11.13 -4.69 3.81
C ALA A 410 -12.63 -4.63 3.50
N ASN A 411 -12.92 -4.24 2.26
CA ASN A 411 -14.28 -4.21 1.73
C ASN A 411 -14.29 -4.63 0.26
N GLY A 412 -15.42 -5.13 -0.19
CA GLY A 412 -15.64 -5.50 -1.57
C GLY A 412 -15.44 -6.99 -1.86
N PHE A 413 -15.32 -7.31 -3.13
CA PHE A 413 -15.31 -8.69 -3.64
C PHE A 413 -14.17 -9.53 -3.04
N GLY A 414 -14.51 -10.62 -2.37
CA GLY A 414 -13.53 -11.55 -1.78
C GLY A 414 -12.93 -11.11 -0.46
N SER A 415 -13.33 -9.93 0.09
CA SER A 415 -12.80 -9.44 1.36
C SER A 415 -13.06 -10.38 2.54
N GLU A 416 -14.16 -11.14 2.52
CA GLU A 416 -14.51 -12.13 3.54
C GLU A 416 -13.46 -13.23 3.72
N ARG A 417 -12.63 -13.49 2.71
CA ARG A 417 -11.51 -14.46 2.79
C ARG A 417 -10.46 -14.03 3.80
N MET A 418 -10.19 -12.72 3.91
CA MET A 418 -9.28 -12.17 4.94
C MET A 418 -9.79 -12.49 6.34
N ALA A 419 -11.11 -12.29 6.58
CA ALA A 419 -11.72 -12.63 7.87
C ALA A 419 -11.67 -14.13 8.16
N ALA A 420 -11.82 -14.98 7.13
CA ALA A 420 -11.75 -16.43 7.29
C ALA A 420 -10.34 -16.94 7.62
N LEU A 421 -9.28 -16.26 7.13
CA LEU A 421 -7.88 -16.59 7.40
C LEU A 421 -7.39 -16.02 8.74
N ALA A 422 -8.09 -15.05 9.33
CA ALA A 422 -7.79 -14.51 10.64
C ALA A 422 -8.20 -15.50 11.76
N ASP A 423 -7.58 -16.68 11.78
CA ASP A 423 -7.88 -17.81 12.65
C ASP A 423 -7.09 -17.83 13.98
N LYS A 424 -6.01 -17.03 14.04
CA LYS A 424 -5.21 -16.83 15.26
C LYS A 424 -5.85 -15.75 16.12
N LYS A 425 -5.59 -15.78 17.43
CA LYS A 425 -6.24 -14.86 18.38
C LYS A 425 -5.26 -14.18 19.31
N ASP A 426 -5.31 -12.85 19.31
CA ASP A 426 -4.71 -12.00 20.33
C ASP A 426 -5.80 -11.54 21.33
N ARG A 427 -5.43 -11.45 22.64
CA ARG A 427 -6.40 -11.12 23.70
C ARG A 427 -6.88 -9.66 23.69
N VAL A 428 -6.11 -8.76 23.05
CA VAL A 428 -6.40 -7.32 22.98
C VAL A 428 -6.84 -6.93 21.57
N ARG A 429 -6.12 -7.42 20.54
CA ARG A 429 -6.36 -7.06 19.13
C ARG A 429 -7.36 -7.96 18.43
N GLY A 430 -7.81 -9.04 19.09
CA GLY A 430 -8.79 -9.97 18.52
C GLY A 430 -8.19 -10.96 17.54
N ASN A 431 -8.91 -11.29 16.49
CA ASN A 431 -8.45 -12.22 15.47
C ASN A 431 -7.37 -11.59 14.59
N TYR A 432 -6.36 -12.39 14.20
CA TYR A 432 -5.30 -11.93 13.32
C TYR A 432 -4.88 -12.99 12.29
N LEU A 433 -4.42 -12.50 11.15
CA LEU A 433 -3.84 -13.28 10.06
C LEU A 433 -2.34 -12.96 9.89
N ASP A 434 -1.67 -13.67 9.01
CA ASP A 434 -0.30 -13.38 8.61
C ASP A 434 -0.29 -12.47 7.37
N ASN A 435 0.68 -11.57 7.24
CA ASN A 435 0.74 -10.67 6.09
C ASN A 435 0.93 -11.41 4.74
N THR A 436 1.42 -12.66 4.74
CA THR A 436 1.43 -13.52 3.55
C THR A 436 0.03 -13.89 3.07
N ASP A 437 -0.96 -13.92 3.96
CA ASP A 437 -2.33 -14.27 3.59
C ASP A 437 -2.97 -13.18 2.71
N ILE A 438 -2.51 -11.92 2.81
CA ILE A 438 -2.93 -10.83 1.92
C ILE A 438 -2.55 -11.17 0.48
N GLY A 439 -1.27 -11.46 0.23
CA GLY A 439 -0.79 -11.85 -1.10
C GLY A 439 -1.48 -13.11 -1.63
N ARG A 440 -1.66 -14.12 -0.77
CA ARG A 440 -2.35 -15.37 -1.17
C ARG A 440 -3.78 -15.13 -1.60
N VAL A 441 -4.55 -14.34 -0.87
CA VAL A 441 -5.94 -14.03 -1.24
C VAL A 441 -5.98 -13.25 -2.57
N ILE A 442 -5.10 -12.28 -2.78
CA ILE A 442 -5.03 -11.54 -4.04
C ILE A 442 -4.69 -12.50 -5.19
N ILE A 443 -3.68 -13.35 -5.04
CA ILE A 443 -3.27 -14.35 -6.05
C ILE A 443 -4.43 -15.31 -6.36
N GLU A 444 -5.11 -15.84 -5.36
CA GLU A 444 -6.27 -16.72 -5.55
C GLU A 444 -7.38 -16.03 -6.33
N LEU A 445 -7.72 -14.79 -6.01
CA LEU A 445 -8.75 -14.02 -6.72
C LEU A 445 -8.39 -13.75 -8.18
N LEU A 446 -7.11 -13.45 -8.46
CA LEU A 446 -6.61 -13.28 -9.83
C LEU A 446 -6.74 -14.58 -10.63
N ILE A 447 -6.33 -15.72 -10.07
CA ILE A 447 -6.40 -17.04 -10.76
C ILE A 447 -7.84 -17.49 -10.97
N GLU A 448 -8.72 -17.35 -9.98
CA GLU A 448 -10.12 -17.80 -10.09
C GLU A 448 -10.90 -17.06 -11.19
N ARG A 449 -10.64 -15.76 -11.37
CA ARG A 449 -11.29 -14.96 -12.40
C ARG A 449 -10.84 -15.34 -13.82
N SER A 450 -9.57 -15.72 -14.01
CA SER A 450 -9.07 -16.16 -15.32
C SER A 450 -9.58 -17.55 -15.71
N ALA A 451 -9.75 -18.48 -14.75
CA ALA A 451 -10.23 -19.84 -15.03
C ALA A 451 -11.69 -19.89 -15.54
N VAL A 452 -12.46 -18.81 -15.39
CA VAL A 452 -13.86 -18.73 -15.86
C VAL A 452 -13.96 -18.11 -17.25
N ASN A 453 -12.90 -17.46 -17.73
CA ASN A 453 -12.83 -16.85 -19.08
C ASN A 453 -12.36 -17.85 -20.18
N HIS A 454 -11.94 -19.06 -19.82
CA HIS A 454 -11.58 -20.16 -20.70
C HIS A 454 -12.58 -21.31 -20.60
#